data_9a68c4c31a3b77e9cfffe09fec925a94
#
_entry.id   9a68c4c31a3b77e9cfffe09fec925a94
#
_cell.length_a   1.000
_cell.length_b   1.000
_cell.length_c   1.000
_cell.angle_alpha   90.00
_cell.angle_beta   90.00
_cell.angle_gamma   90.00
#
_symmetry.space_group_name_H-M   'P 1'
#
loop_
_entity.id
_entity.type
_entity.pdbx_description
1 polymer ?
#
loop_
_entity_poly.entity_id
_entity_poly.type
_entity_poly.pdbx_seq_one_letter_code
_entity_poly.pdbx_strand_id
1 'polypeptide(L)'
;MTYVSRSHSVAARELAGEMMIMSATDSTLFSLNETATLIWNAADGKTSLRDIVENKICPEFDIDPETAYRDAESLVSNLAELGILQLSSEPTPART
;
A
#
# COMPACT_ATOMS: atom_id res chain seq x y z
N MET A 1 -4.25 -0.13 15.57
CA MET A 1 -3.36 -0.67 14.54
C MET A 1 -3.91 -0.30 13.17
N THR A 2 -3.05 -0.02 12.22
CA THR A 2 -3.47 0.43 10.91
C THR A 2 -3.50 -0.74 9.92
N TYR A 3 -4.62 -0.89 9.23
CA TYR A 3 -4.76 -1.89 8.18
C TYR A 3 -4.90 -1.19 6.85
N VAL A 4 -4.38 -1.82 5.80
CA VAL A 4 -4.31 -1.20 4.48
C VAL A 4 -5.00 -2.11 3.47
N SER A 5 -5.84 -1.53 2.63
CA SER A 5 -6.47 -2.28 1.54
C SER A 5 -6.39 -1.46 0.26
N ARG A 6 -6.49 -2.16 -0.87
CA ARG A 6 -6.46 -1.50 -2.16
C ARG A 6 -7.82 -0.89 -2.46
N SER A 7 -7.79 0.29 -3.06
CA SER A 7 -9.03 0.94 -3.45
C SER A 7 -9.67 0.19 -4.62
N HIS A 8 -11.00 0.16 -4.63
CA HIS A 8 -11.72 -0.45 -5.75
C HIS A 8 -11.88 0.51 -6.92
N SER A 9 -11.48 1.76 -6.72
CA SER A 9 -11.65 2.80 -7.73
C SER A 9 -10.44 2.99 -8.62
N VAL A 10 -9.47 2.08 -8.54
CA VAL A 10 -8.25 2.21 -9.34
C VAL A 10 -8.00 0.93 -10.11
N ALA A 11 -7.29 1.05 -11.24
CA ALA A 11 -6.81 -0.07 -12.01
C ALA A 11 -5.31 -0.12 -11.86
N ALA A 12 -4.78 -1.32 -11.61
CA ALA A 12 -3.35 -1.49 -11.43
C ALA A 12 -2.79 -2.33 -12.56
N ARG A 13 -1.61 -1.95 -13.04
CA ARG A 13 -0.96 -2.71 -14.11
C ARG A 13 0.56 -2.63 -13.90
N GLU A 14 1.22 -3.76 -14.06
CA GLU A 14 2.66 -3.81 -13.98
C GLU A 14 3.26 -3.74 -15.37
N LEU A 15 4.09 -2.72 -15.59
CA LEU A 15 4.74 -2.51 -16.87
C LEU A 15 6.23 -2.35 -16.66
N ALA A 16 7.03 -3.21 -17.30
CA ALA A 16 8.48 -3.11 -17.24
C ALA A 16 9.00 -3.07 -15.79
N GLY A 17 8.37 -3.84 -14.92
CA GLY A 17 8.81 -3.92 -13.53
C GLY A 17 8.30 -2.81 -12.64
N GLU A 18 7.48 -1.91 -13.18
CA GLU A 18 6.90 -0.82 -12.40
C GLU A 18 5.40 -1.00 -12.28
N MET A 19 4.88 -0.73 -11.08
CA MET A 19 3.45 -0.79 -10.85
C MET A 19 2.85 0.57 -11.18
N MET A 20 1.90 0.57 -12.12
CA MET A 20 1.20 1.77 -12.53
C MET A 20 -0.23 1.70 -12.03
N ILE A 21 -0.68 2.76 -11.39
CA ILE A 21 -2.03 2.84 -10.84
C ILE A 21 -2.79 3.95 -11.57
N MET A 22 -3.95 3.62 -12.09
CA MET A 22 -4.79 4.61 -12.75
C MET A 22 -6.05 4.83 -11.93
N SER A 23 -6.32 6.08 -11.59
CA SER A 23 -7.53 6.44 -10.88
C SER A 23 -8.71 6.44 -11.86
N ALA A 24 -9.78 5.74 -11.50
CA ALA A 24 -10.96 5.69 -12.36
C ALA A 24 -11.73 7.01 -12.33
N THR A 25 -11.51 7.81 -11.29
CA THR A 25 -12.26 9.04 -11.11
C THR A 25 -11.79 10.15 -12.05
N ASP A 26 -10.47 10.35 -12.14
CA ASP A 26 -9.93 11.45 -12.92
C ASP A 26 -8.90 11.00 -13.94
N SER A 27 -8.75 9.71 -14.13
CA SER A 27 -7.83 9.12 -15.10
C SER A 27 -6.37 9.49 -14.84
N THR A 28 -6.04 9.90 -13.63
CA THR A 28 -4.67 10.23 -13.28
C THR A 28 -3.85 8.94 -13.15
N LEU A 29 -2.65 8.97 -13.67
CA LEU A 29 -1.76 7.81 -13.65
C LEU A 29 -0.65 8.03 -12.63
N PHE A 30 -0.43 7.05 -11.76
CA PHE A 30 0.61 7.11 -10.75
C PHE A 30 1.58 5.96 -10.94
N SER A 31 2.85 6.22 -10.70
CA SER A 31 3.88 5.18 -10.73
C SER A 31 4.31 4.89 -9.30
N LEU A 32 4.30 3.63 -8.91
CA LEU A 32 4.71 3.24 -7.56
C LEU A 32 6.15 2.78 -7.58
N ASN A 33 6.93 3.27 -6.60
CA ASN A 33 8.30 2.78 -6.46
C ASN A 33 8.27 1.40 -5.80
N GLU A 34 9.45 0.81 -5.58
CA GLU A 34 9.55 -0.54 -5.04
C GLU A 34 8.83 -0.69 -3.71
N THR A 35 9.05 0.24 -2.80
CA THR A 35 8.43 0.17 -1.47
C THR A 35 6.90 0.26 -1.58
N ALA A 36 6.42 1.20 -2.38
CA ALA A 36 4.98 1.37 -2.56
C ALA A 36 4.36 0.14 -3.23
N THR A 37 5.09 -0.46 -4.17
CA THR A 37 4.61 -1.66 -4.85
C THR A 37 4.48 -2.83 -3.88
N LEU A 38 5.44 -2.99 -2.97
CA LEU A 38 5.36 -4.05 -1.97
C LEU A 38 4.15 -3.86 -1.05
N ILE A 39 3.91 -2.63 -0.65
CA ILE A 39 2.76 -2.33 0.20
C ILE A 39 1.46 -2.57 -0.56
N TRP A 40 1.41 -2.14 -1.81
CA TRP A 40 0.23 -2.34 -2.64
C TRP A 40 -0.11 -3.82 -2.78
N ASN A 41 0.91 -4.65 -3.05
CA ASN A 41 0.69 -6.08 -3.24
C ASN A 41 0.26 -6.78 -1.95
N ALA A 42 0.65 -6.24 -0.80
CA ALA A 42 0.32 -6.82 0.49
C ALA A 42 -0.95 -6.22 1.10
N ALA A 43 -1.53 -5.20 0.46
CA ALA A 43 -2.67 -4.46 1.02
C ALA A 43 -3.96 -5.22 0.81
N ASP A 44 -4.27 -6.15 1.70
CA ASP A 44 -5.46 -6.99 1.61
C ASP A 44 -6.54 -6.61 2.62
N GLY A 45 -6.31 -5.58 3.40
CA GLY A 45 -7.26 -5.13 4.41
C GLY A 45 -7.25 -5.97 5.68
N LYS A 46 -6.50 -7.03 5.70
CA LYS A 46 -6.44 -7.94 6.85
C LYS A 46 -5.08 -7.97 7.51
N THR A 47 -4.05 -7.53 6.80
CA THR A 47 -2.69 -7.48 7.33
C THR A 47 -2.41 -6.07 7.79
N SER A 48 -1.92 -5.93 9.02
CA SER A 48 -1.62 -4.59 9.53
C SER A 48 -0.42 -4.01 8.80
N LEU A 49 -0.34 -2.69 8.79
CA LEU A 49 0.80 -2.02 8.17
C LEU A 49 2.11 -2.44 8.82
N ARG A 50 2.10 -2.64 10.14
CA ARG A 50 3.29 -3.08 10.85
C ARG A 50 3.75 -4.45 10.35
N ASP A 51 2.81 -5.37 10.15
CA ASP A 51 3.17 -6.69 9.64
C ASP A 51 3.71 -6.62 8.22
N ILE A 52 3.13 -5.75 7.40
CA ILE A 52 3.62 -5.56 6.04
C ILE A 52 5.06 -5.04 6.08
N VAL A 53 5.32 -4.06 6.94
CA VAL A 53 6.66 -3.48 7.05
C VAL A 53 7.65 -4.53 7.52
N GLU A 54 7.33 -5.27 8.58
CA GLU A 54 8.26 -6.22 9.16
C GLU A 54 8.52 -7.43 8.26
N ASN A 55 7.50 -7.87 7.54
CA ASN A 55 7.63 -9.09 6.74
C ASN A 55 7.99 -8.84 5.28
N LYS A 56 7.68 -7.66 4.74
CA LYS A 56 7.90 -7.38 3.33
C LYS A 56 8.93 -6.28 3.07
N ILE A 57 9.01 -5.29 3.93
CA ILE A 57 9.88 -4.15 3.70
C ILE A 57 11.24 -4.35 4.35
N CYS A 58 11.26 -4.68 5.63
CA CYS A 58 12.52 -4.81 6.36
C CYS A 58 13.44 -5.89 5.79
N PRO A 59 12.94 -7.11 5.47
CA PRO A 59 13.83 -8.11 4.89
C PRO A 59 14.35 -7.73 3.51
N GLU A 60 13.54 -7.00 2.74
CA GLU A 60 13.92 -6.65 1.38
C GLU A 60 14.98 -5.54 1.34
N PHE A 61 14.84 -4.55 2.23
CA PHE A 61 15.71 -3.37 2.19
C PHE A 61 16.68 -3.27 3.37
N ASP A 62 16.64 -4.23 4.28
CA ASP A 62 17.55 -4.25 5.45
C ASP A 62 17.46 -2.92 6.22
N ILE A 63 16.26 -2.50 6.54
CA ILE A 63 16.00 -1.24 7.22
C ILE A 63 15.48 -1.53 8.63
N ASP A 64 15.84 -0.65 9.59
CA ASP A 64 15.31 -0.72 10.94
C ASP A 64 13.78 -0.67 10.92
N PRO A 65 13.09 -1.58 11.64
CA PRO A 65 11.63 -1.64 11.59
C PRO A 65 10.94 -0.34 11.97
N GLU A 66 11.47 0.38 12.95
CA GLU A 66 10.84 1.63 13.38
C GLU A 66 10.91 2.70 12.29
N THR A 67 12.08 2.83 11.69
CA THR A 67 12.27 3.78 10.61
C THR A 67 11.42 3.39 9.40
N ALA A 68 11.41 2.11 9.06
CA ALA A 68 10.64 1.62 7.93
C ALA A 68 9.14 1.85 8.16
N TYR A 69 8.67 1.62 9.37
CA TYR A 69 7.25 1.82 9.68
C TYR A 69 6.85 3.28 9.56
N ARG A 70 7.70 4.17 10.05
CA ARG A 70 7.42 5.60 9.98
C ARG A 70 7.35 6.07 8.53
N ASP A 71 8.28 5.61 7.71
CA ASP A 71 8.28 5.96 6.29
C ASP A 71 7.07 5.37 5.59
N ALA A 72 6.70 4.14 5.94
CA ALA A 72 5.54 3.50 5.34
C ALA A 72 4.25 4.22 5.72
N GLU A 73 4.14 4.68 6.96
CA GLU A 73 2.96 5.43 7.39
C GLU A 73 2.77 6.68 6.54
N SER A 74 3.85 7.41 6.31
CA SER A 74 3.79 8.60 5.50
C SER A 74 3.37 8.27 4.07
N LEU A 75 3.94 7.21 3.53
CA LEU A 75 3.64 6.78 2.17
C LEU A 75 2.18 6.35 2.01
N VAL A 76 1.68 5.52 2.93
CA VAL A 76 0.29 5.05 2.80
C VAL A 76 -0.70 6.18 3.03
N SER A 77 -0.36 7.16 3.87
CA SER A 77 -1.21 8.32 4.06
C SER A 77 -1.34 9.11 2.76
N ASN A 78 -0.23 9.30 2.07
CA ASN A 78 -0.25 9.99 0.79
C ASN A 78 -1.07 9.23 -0.24
N LEU A 79 -0.89 7.92 -0.31
CA LEU A 79 -1.63 7.12 -1.27
C LEU A 79 -3.12 7.07 -0.93
N ALA A 80 -3.45 7.12 0.36
CA ALA A 80 -4.85 7.16 0.76
C ALA A 80 -5.51 8.48 0.36
N GLU A 81 -4.77 9.58 0.47
CA GLU A 81 -5.27 10.87 0.05
C GLU A 81 -5.55 10.91 -1.46
N LEU A 82 -4.74 10.17 -2.21
CA LEU A 82 -4.91 10.09 -3.66
C LEU A 82 -5.99 9.08 -4.07
N GLY A 83 -6.59 8.39 -3.09
CA GLY A 83 -7.63 7.41 -3.37
C GLY A 83 -7.11 6.07 -3.84
N ILE A 84 -5.82 5.83 -3.72
CA ILE A 84 -5.20 4.57 -4.18
C ILE A 84 -5.33 3.48 -3.13
N LEU A 85 -5.17 3.85 -1.86
CA LEU A 85 -5.29 2.92 -0.75
C LEU A 85 -6.37 3.36 0.20
N GLN A 86 -6.88 2.41 0.99
CA GLN A 86 -7.84 2.70 2.05
C GLN A 86 -7.22 2.25 3.37
N LEU A 87 -7.33 3.11 4.37
CA LEU A 87 -6.78 2.84 5.70
C LEU A 87 -7.90 2.58 6.67
N SER A 88 -7.67 1.65 7.61
CA SER A 88 -8.67 1.29 8.59
C SER A 88 -7.98 0.96 9.91
N SER A 89 -8.67 1.22 11.02
CA SER A 89 -8.14 0.85 12.31
C SER A 89 -8.47 -0.59 12.69
N GLU A 90 -9.30 -1.26 11.87
CA GLU A 90 -9.69 -2.65 12.11
C GLU A 90 -9.57 -3.43 10.82
N PRO A 91 -9.34 -4.76 10.91
CA PRO A 91 -9.26 -5.57 9.71
C PRO A 91 -10.58 -5.52 8.94
N THR A 92 -10.47 -5.55 7.62
CA THR A 92 -11.66 -5.61 6.80
C THR A 92 -12.35 -6.96 7.01
N PRO A 93 -13.67 -6.96 7.29
CA PRO A 93 -14.36 -8.24 7.47
C PRO A 93 -14.30 -9.05 6.19
N ALA A 94 -14.29 -10.34 6.38
CA ALA A 94 -14.36 -11.22 5.23
C ALA A 94 -15.70 -11.02 4.57
N ARG A 95 -15.77 -10.55 3.34
CA ARG A 95 -16.93 -10.22 2.85
C ARG A 95 -17.44 -11.01 2.07
N THR A 96 -18.35 -10.98 2.28
CA THR A 96 -18.85 -11.54 1.46
C THR A 96 -19.66 -10.98 0.65
#